data_317ed90ac6b6b286002306775579a2be
#
_entry.id   317ed90ac6b6b286002306775579a2be
#
_cell.length_a   1.000
_cell.length_b   1.000
_cell.length_c   1.000
_cell.angle_alpha   90.00
_cell.angle_beta   90.00
_cell.angle_gamma   90.00
#
_symmetry.space_group_name_H-M   'P 1'
#
loop_
_entity.id
_entity.type
_entity.pdbx_description
1 polymer ?
#
loop_
_entity_poly.entity_id
_entity_poly.type
_entity_poly.pdbx_seq_one_letter_code
_entity_poly.pdbx_strand_id
1 'polypeptide(L)'
;NVYTVNIKTMKIKQQDGPPSDLLYFDNEMNLTKDHVEDIVEIFKTPLTGAYNWDYTVADNRIKKLYELGKQLNWNGSIDLNWDYTHPADQKLVEVDEQLPHETLAAYEALTEEEKIEFDRHDTAELLSQFLHGEQGALLVASQLTSCAPTYNAKLYAASQTFDEARHVEVFNRYLQDKIGIHYPINKNLKMLLDKILTDERWDLKFIGMQIIIEGLALAAFQMLKGLTKDPLLEQLLHYVIRDEARHVTFG
;
A
#
# COMPACT_ATOMS: atom_id res chain seq x y z
N ASN A 1 -15.41 -18.61 6.53
CA ASN A 1 -15.67 -18.09 7.86
C ASN A 1 -16.32 -16.73 7.69
N VAL A 2 -17.63 -16.69 7.92
CA VAL A 2 -18.42 -15.47 7.89
C VAL A 2 -18.02 -14.68 9.14
N TYR A 3 -17.40 -13.52 8.98
CA TYR A 3 -17.19 -12.59 10.07
C TYR A 3 -18.54 -11.97 10.42
N THR A 4 -19.12 -12.40 11.53
CA THR A 4 -20.26 -11.70 12.10
C THR A 4 -19.71 -10.43 12.79
N VAL A 5 -19.74 -9.33 12.08
CA VAL A 5 -19.43 -8.01 12.68
C VAL A 5 -20.60 -7.65 13.56
N ASN A 6 -20.41 -7.66 14.87
CA ASN A 6 -21.41 -7.21 15.81
C ASN A 6 -21.29 -5.70 16.00
N ILE A 7 -21.92 -4.95 15.10
CA ILE A 7 -21.87 -3.48 15.03
C ILE A 7 -22.33 -2.82 16.34
N LYS A 8 -23.19 -3.47 17.12
CA LYS A 8 -23.67 -2.94 18.41
C LYS A 8 -22.64 -2.96 19.56
N THR A 9 -21.51 -3.65 19.38
CA THR A 9 -20.45 -3.72 20.39
C THR A 9 -19.14 -3.05 19.97
N MET A 10 -19.10 -2.44 18.81
CA MET A 10 -17.97 -1.56 18.43
C MET A 10 -18.02 -0.28 19.27
N LYS A 11 -17.66 -0.38 20.53
CA LYS A 11 -17.09 0.77 21.23
C LYS A 11 -15.70 0.97 20.65
N ILE A 12 -15.62 1.78 19.61
CA ILE A 12 -14.37 2.36 19.15
C ILE A 12 -13.81 3.06 20.39
N LYS A 13 -12.68 2.60 20.92
CA LYS A 13 -11.84 3.45 21.72
C LYS A 13 -11.37 4.53 20.75
N GLN A 14 -12.06 5.67 20.74
CA GLN A 14 -11.45 6.89 20.25
C GLN A 14 -10.13 7.01 21.02
N GLN A 15 -9.02 6.76 20.34
CA GLN A 15 -7.76 7.26 20.82
C GLN A 15 -7.84 8.77 20.59
N ASP A 16 -8.01 9.51 21.69
CA ASP A 16 -7.94 10.96 21.69
C ASP A 16 -6.51 11.37 21.29
N GLY A 17 -6.36 11.82 20.06
CA GLY A 17 -5.10 12.27 19.47
C GLY A 17 -4.52 11.27 18.47
N PRO A 18 -3.63 11.75 17.57
CA PRO A 18 -2.81 10.84 16.78
C PRO A 18 -2.10 9.90 17.76
N PRO A 19 -1.97 8.58 17.44
CA PRO A 19 -1.25 7.67 18.31
C PRO A 19 0.12 8.27 18.58
N SER A 20 0.29 8.81 19.78
CA SER A 20 1.51 9.46 20.25
C SER A 20 2.71 8.50 20.24
N ASP A 21 2.44 7.24 19.93
CA ASP A 21 3.35 6.12 20.02
C ASP A 21 3.76 5.58 18.64
N LEU A 22 3.19 6.10 17.54
CA LEU A 22 3.79 5.94 16.23
C LEU A 22 5.04 6.81 16.21
N LEU A 23 6.17 6.13 16.27
CA LEU A 23 7.52 6.62 16.15
C LEU A 23 7.63 7.92 15.34
N TYR A 24 7.32 9.04 15.96
CA TYR A 24 7.93 10.28 15.58
C TYR A 24 9.40 10.12 15.93
N PHE A 25 10.23 10.02 14.92
CA PHE A 25 11.64 10.31 15.06
C PHE A 25 11.75 11.78 15.46
N ASP A 26 11.52 12.10 16.74
CA ASP A 26 12.14 13.30 17.23
C ASP A 26 13.65 13.02 17.25
N ASN A 27 14.48 14.04 17.13
CA ASN A 27 15.89 13.99 16.79
C ASN A 27 16.80 13.09 17.68
N GLU A 28 16.22 12.35 18.58
CA GLU A 28 16.86 11.32 19.41
C GLU A 28 16.02 10.04 19.27
N MET A 29 16.53 9.06 18.52
CA MET A 29 15.91 7.74 18.37
C MET A 29 15.78 7.02 19.73
N ASN A 30 14.84 7.48 20.55
CA ASN A 30 14.46 6.85 21.81
C ASN A 30 13.39 5.77 21.58
N LEU A 31 13.69 4.79 20.70
CA LEU A 31 12.96 3.55 20.65
C LEU A 31 13.21 2.79 21.96
N THR A 32 12.25 2.71 22.84
CA THR A 32 12.36 1.77 23.95
C THR A 32 12.29 0.35 23.39
N LYS A 33 13.06 -0.57 23.99
CA LYS A 33 13.10 -1.98 23.55
C LYS A 33 11.69 -2.60 23.48
N ASP A 34 10.82 -2.25 24.41
CA ASP A 34 9.46 -2.77 24.52
C ASP A 34 8.57 -2.32 23.34
N HIS A 35 8.67 -1.06 22.90
CA HIS A 35 7.93 -0.57 21.72
C HIS A 35 8.40 -1.25 20.41
N VAL A 36 9.69 -1.53 20.28
CA VAL A 36 10.24 -2.21 19.09
C VAL A 36 9.73 -3.65 19.01
N GLU A 37 9.65 -4.37 20.14
CA GLU A 37 9.20 -5.76 20.17
C GLU A 37 7.71 -5.91 19.78
N ASP A 38 6.87 -4.90 20.07
CA ASP A 38 5.43 -4.93 19.77
C ASP A 38 5.08 -4.58 18.33
N ILE A 39 5.89 -3.76 17.66
CA ILE A 39 5.55 -3.21 16.32
C ILE A 39 6.52 -3.66 15.22
N VAL A 40 7.68 -4.20 15.56
CA VAL A 40 8.68 -4.67 14.60
C VAL A 40 8.62 -6.19 14.48
N GLU A 41 8.21 -6.67 13.34
CA GLU A 41 8.29 -8.08 13.01
C GLU A 41 9.56 -8.38 12.23
N ILE A 42 10.41 -9.26 12.76
CA ILE A 42 11.69 -9.63 12.14
C ILE A 42 11.49 -10.87 11.27
N PHE A 43 11.83 -10.75 10.00
CA PHE A 43 11.99 -11.90 9.10
C PHE A 43 13.43 -12.05 8.64
N LYS A 44 13.83 -13.27 8.31
CA LYS A 44 15.16 -13.57 7.78
C LYS A 44 15.07 -13.77 6.27
N THR A 45 15.96 -13.13 5.52
CA THR A 45 16.10 -13.35 4.10
C THR A 45 17.41 -14.08 3.80
N PRO A 46 17.37 -15.17 3.01
CA PRO A 46 18.57 -15.89 2.59
C PRO A 46 19.24 -15.27 1.36
N LEU A 47 18.78 -14.09 0.91
CA LEU A 47 19.26 -13.48 -0.31
C LEU A 47 20.75 -13.19 -0.29
N THR A 48 21.41 -13.62 -1.35
CA THR A 48 22.78 -13.26 -1.67
C THR A 48 22.79 -12.05 -2.60
N GLY A 49 23.45 -10.98 -2.19
CA GLY A 49 23.67 -9.80 -3.03
C GLY A 49 24.67 -10.11 -4.15
N ALA A 50 24.56 -9.41 -5.28
CA ALA A 50 25.45 -9.54 -6.40
C ALA A 50 25.94 -8.17 -6.91
N TYR A 51 27.26 -8.05 -7.12
CA TYR A 51 27.81 -6.96 -7.92
C TYR A 51 27.66 -7.28 -9.41
N ASN A 52 27.44 -6.24 -10.21
CA ASN A 52 27.58 -6.32 -11.65
C ASN A 52 28.51 -5.18 -12.12
N TRP A 53 29.68 -5.54 -12.61
CA TRP A 53 30.72 -4.60 -13.05
C TRP A 53 30.60 -4.24 -14.56
N ASP A 54 29.62 -4.83 -15.23
CA ASP A 54 29.29 -4.46 -16.59
C ASP A 54 28.29 -3.29 -16.57
N TYR A 55 28.79 -2.10 -16.85
CA TYR A 55 27.99 -0.86 -16.92
C TYR A 55 27.49 -0.59 -18.34
N THR A 56 27.68 -1.49 -19.27
CA THR A 56 27.16 -1.36 -20.63
C THR A 56 25.65 -1.54 -20.64
N VAL A 57 24.96 -0.83 -21.53
CA VAL A 57 23.51 -0.89 -21.64
C VAL A 57 23.12 -2.10 -22.47
N ALA A 58 22.80 -3.21 -21.82
CA ALA A 58 22.39 -4.44 -22.50
C ALA A 58 20.88 -4.44 -22.84
N ASP A 59 20.02 -3.81 -22.04
CA ASP A 59 18.58 -3.76 -22.28
C ASP A 59 18.05 -2.32 -22.26
N ASN A 60 17.68 -1.84 -23.45
CA ASN A 60 17.13 -0.50 -23.63
C ASN A 60 15.71 -0.36 -23.04
N ARG A 61 14.94 -1.45 -22.85
CA ARG A 61 13.56 -1.41 -22.31
C ARG A 61 13.59 -1.07 -20.82
N ILE A 62 14.38 -1.79 -20.04
CA ILE A 62 14.55 -1.53 -18.60
C ILE A 62 15.13 -0.12 -18.38
N LYS A 63 16.12 0.28 -19.18
CA LYS A 63 16.65 1.65 -19.12
C LYS A 63 15.56 2.71 -19.37
N LYS A 64 14.68 2.50 -20.36
CA LYS A 64 13.56 3.42 -20.62
C LYS A 64 12.60 3.51 -19.43
N LEU A 65 12.30 2.40 -18.76
CA LEU A 65 11.46 2.40 -17.57
C LEU A 65 12.11 3.22 -16.43
N TYR A 66 13.41 3.06 -16.23
CA TYR A 66 14.16 3.86 -15.26
C TYR A 66 14.15 5.36 -15.61
N GLU A 67 14.33 5.72 -16.88
CA GLU A 67 14.22 7.11 -17.34
C GLU A 67 12.80 7.67 -17.14
N LEU A 68 11.75 6.87 -17.42
CA LEU A 68 10.36 7.25 -17.15
C LEU A 68 10.11 7.45 -15.65
N GLY A 69 10.65 6.61 -14.78
CA GLY A 69 10.54 6.78 -13.32
C GLY A 69 11.07 8.13 -12.85
N LYS A 70 12.23 8.56 -13.38
CA LYS A 70 12.80 9.87 -13.09
C LYS A 70 11.95 11.04 -13.62
N GLN A 71 11.42 10.91 -14.83
CA GLN A 71 10.62 11.96 -15.49
C GLN A 71 9.23 12.12 -14.85
N LEU A 72 8.64 11.03 -14.41
CA LEU A 72 7.30 10.98 -13.84
C LEU A 72 7.31 11.03 -12.31
N ASN A 73 8.46 11.26 -11.71
CA ASN A 73 8.55 11.39 -10.27
C ASN A 73 7.65 12.52 -9.74
N TRP A 74 6.99 12.26 -8.62
CA TRP A 74 6.09 13.18 -7.97
C TRP A 74 6.34 13.21 -6.46
N ASN A 75 5.81 14.21 -5.79
CA ASN A 75 6.00 14.42 -4.35
C ASN A 75 4.67 14.33 -3.62
N GLY A 76 4.51 13.27 -2.80
CA GLY A 76 3.29 13.02 -2.04
C GLY A 76 2.83 14.17 -1.14
N SER A 77 3.76 15.01 -0.67
CA SER A 77 3.45 16.14 0.19
C SER A 77 2.98 17.39 -0.56
N ILE A 78 3.36 17.53 -1.86
CA ILE A 78 3.15 18.77 -2.63
C ILE A 78 2.12 18.58 -3.74
N ASP A 79 2.16 17.43 -4.42
CA ASP A 79 1.38 17.19 -5.63
C ASP A 79 -0.05 16.68 -5.35
N LEU A 80 -0.36 16.40 -4.07
CA LEU A 80 -1.69 16.01 -3.60
C LEU A 80 -2.35 17.13 -2.82
N ASN A 81 -3.67 17.32 -3.05
CA ASN A 81 -4.44 18.35 -2.36
C ASN A 81 -4.86 17.92 -0.94
N TRP A 82 -3.91 17.91 -0.03
CA TRP A 82 -4.16 17.51 1.37
C TRP A 82 -5.10 18.44 2.15
N ASP A 83 -5.39 19.63 1.65
CA ASP A 83 -6.35 20.56 2.26
C ASP A 83 -7.81 20.13 2.05
N TYR A 84 -8.07 19.25 1.07
CA TYR A 84 -9.39 18.71 0.84
C TYR A 84 -9.84 17.79 2.00
N THR A 85 -11.11 17.92 2.39
CA THR A 85 -11.78 17.04 3.36
C THR A 85 -13.08 16.56 2.76
N HIS A 86 -13.24 15.24 2.69
CA HIS A 86 -14.48 14.62 2.22
C HIS A 86 -15.64 14.92 3.19
N PRO A 87 -16.86 15.24 2.71
CA PRO A 87 -18.02 15.48 3.58
C PRO A 87 -18.33 14.24 4.43
N ALA A 88 -18.49 14.44 5.74
CA ALA A 88 -18.71 13.35 6.68
C ALA A 88 -20.08 12.65 6.54
N ASP A 89 -21.01 13.27 5.83
CA ASP A 89 -22.36 12.78 5.54
C ASP A 89 -22.47 12.08 4.15
N GLN A 90 -21.34 11.79 3.53
CA GLN A 90 -21.28 11.12 2.23
C GLN A 90 -20.39 9.89 2.29
N LYS A 91 -20.75 8.87 1.50
CA LYS A 91 -19.90 7.68 1.30
C LYS A 91 -18.64 8.04 0.52
N LEU A 92 -17.52 7.42 0.90
CA LEU A 92 -16.25 7.54 0.18
C LEU A 92 -16.27 6.79 -1.16
N VAL A 93 -17.03 5.68 -1.21
CA VAL A 93 -17.14 4.81 -2.37
C VAL A 93 -18.61 4.60 -2.72
N GLU A 94 -18.93 4.73 -3.99
CA GLU A 94 -20.26 4.41 -4.52
C GLU A 94 -20.13 3.51 -5.75
N VAL A 95 -20.99 2.51 -5.81
CA VAL A 95 -21.16 1.63 -6.95
C VAL A 95 -22.60 1.72 -7.47
N ASP A 96 -22.77 1.60 -8.78
CA ASP A 96 -24.11 1.61 -9.40
C ASP A 96 -24.89 0.32 -9.11
N GLU A 97 -24.18 -0.78 -8.81
CA GLU A 97 -24.77 -2.06 -8.49
C GLU A 97 -24.73 -2.32 -6.98
N GLN A 98 -25.76 -3.00 -6.47
CA GLN A 98 -25.82 -3.38 -5.06
C GLN A 98 -24.71 -4.38 -4.73
N LEU A 99 -23.87 -4.02 -3.77
CA LEU A 99 -22.80 -4.90 -3.30
C LEU A 99 -23.34 -6.10 -2.50
N PRO A 100 -22.66 -7.26 -2.51
CA PRO A 100 -23.15 -8.45 -1.82
C PRO A 100 -23.50 -8.26 -0.34
N HIS A 101 -22.73 -7.43 0.40
CA HIS A 101 -23.02 -7.16 1.81
C HIS A 101 -24.26 -6.27 1.99
N GLU A 102 -24.61 -5.44 1.02
CA GLU A 102 -25.79 -4.58 1.05
C GLU A 102 -27.11 -5.37 0.92
N THR A 103 -27.04 -6.61 0.44
CA THR A 103 -28.18 -7.54 0.40
C THR A 103 -28.46 -8.25 1.72
N LEU A 104 -27.58 -8.06 2.72
CA LEU A 104 -27.77 -8.68 4.04
C LEU A 104 -28.79 -7.90 4.84
N ALA A 105 -29.74 -8.61 5.44
CA ALA A 105 -30.77 -8.01 6.30
C ALA A 105 -30.15 -7.15 7.44
N ALA A 106 -28.94 -7.49 7.89
CA ALA A 106 -28.21 -6.68 8.87
C ALA A 106 -27.79 -5.33 8.36
N TYR A 107 -27.39 -5.21 7.07
CA TYR A 107 -27.04 -3.95 6.42
C TYR A 107 -28.29 -3.14 6.09
N GLU A 108 -29.33 -3.81 5.58
CA GLU A 108 -30.61 -3.16 5.27
C GLU A 108 -31.25 -2.50 6.48
N ALA A 109 -31.02 -3.06 7.69
CA ALA A 109 -31.53 -2.52 8.96
C ALA A 109 -30.73 -1.33 9.51
N LEU A 110 -29.60 -0.95 8.89
CA LEU A 110 -28.80 0.21 9.28
C LEU A 110 -29.49 1.52 8.86
N THR A 111 -29.30 2.56 9.66
CA THR A 111 -29.62 3.94 9.26
C THR A 111 -28.65 4.41 8.18
N GLU A 112 -28.94 5.50 7.51
CA GLU A 112 -28.02 6.06 6.49
C GLU A 112 -26.69 6.50 7.11
N GLU A 113 -26.69 7.04 8.31
CA GLU A 113 -25.47 7.39 9.05
C GLU A 113 -24.63 6.14 9.37
N GLU A 114 -25.26 5.03 9.76
CA GLU A 114 -24.57 3.78 10.01
C GLU A 114 -24.02 3.15 8.74
N LYS A 115 -24.69 3.32 7.60
CA LYS A 115 -24.19 2.87 6.28
C LYS A 115 -22.98 3.67 5.81
N ILE A 116 -22.98 4.98 6.06
CA ILE A 116 -21.82 5.85 5.76
C ILE A 116 -20.62 5.44 6.64
N GLU A 117 -20.85 5.19 7.94
CA GLU A 117 -19.77 4.74 8.81
C GLU A 117 -19.28 3.33 8.45
N PHE A 118 -20.17 2.44 7.99
CA PHE A 118 -19.79 1.14 7.44
C PHE A 118 -18.89 1.27 6.22
N ASP A 119 -19.26 2.10 5.24
CA ASP A 119 -18.47 2.40 4.04
C ASP A 119 -17.09 2.95 4.41
N ARG A 120 -17.03 3.84 5.39
CA ARG A 120 -15.77 4.39 5.90
C ARG A 120 -14.86 3.31 6.48
N HIS A 121 -15.42 2.37 7.24
CA HIS A 121 -14.68 1.22 7.78
C HIS A 121 -14.23 0.24 6.69
N ASP A 122 -15.09 -0.06 5.72
CA ASP A 122 -14.79 -0.94 4.59
C ASP A 122 -13.66 -0.36 3.72
N THR A 123 -13.77 0.94 3.40
CA THR A 123 -12.71 1.67 2.69
C THR A 123 -11.40 1.71 3.49
N ALA A 124 -11.47 1.93 4.81
CA ALA A 124 -10.29 1.92 5.68
C ALA A 124 -9.61 0.55 5.72
N GLU A 125 -10.39 -0.54 5.76
CA GLU A 125 -9.86 -1.91 5.70
C GLU A 125 -9.13 -2.14 4.38
N LEU A 126 -9.76 -1.84 3.25
CA LEU A 126 -9.16 -2.00 1.92
C LEU A 126 -7.86 -1.19 1.76
N LEU A 127 -7.87 0.10 2.13
CA LEU A 127 -6.70 0.96 2.05
C LEU A 127 -5.59 0.53 3.02
N SER A 128 -5.93 -0.06 4.16
CA SER A 128 -4.95 -0.65 5.07
C SER A 128 -4.25 -1.86 4.46
N GLN A 129 -5.00 -2.71 3.72
CA GLN A 129 -4.37 -3.83 3.01
C GLN A 129 -3.48 -3.32 1.87
N PHE A 130 -3.86 -2.25 1.18
CA PHE A 130 -2.98 -1.60 0.20
C PHE A 130 -1.69 -1.10 0.87
N LEU A 131 -1.79 -0.31 1.94
CA LEU A 131 -0.64 0.16 2.71
C LEU A 131 0.32 -0.98 3.09
N HIS A 132 -0.21 -2.09 3.59
CA HIS A 132 0.61 -3.24 3.99
C HIS A 132 1.22 -3.95 2.77
N GLY A 133 0.50 -4.02 1.66
CA GLY A 133 1.00 -4.53 0.38
C GLY A 133 2.18 -3.70 -0.14
N GLU A 134 2.03 -2.37 -0.13
CA GLU A 134 3.07 -1.42 -0.54
C GLU A 134 4.33 -1.53 0.32
N GLN A 135 4.18 -1.74 1.64
CA GLN A 135 5.35 -2.01 2.49
C GLN A 135 6.04 -3.32 2.10
N GLY A 136 5.28 -4.35 1.76
CA GLY A 136 5.82 -5.60 1.23
C GLY A 136 6.57 -5.38 -0.09
N ALA A 137 5.99 -4.62 -1.02
CA ALA A 137 6.59 -4.28 -2.30
C ALA A 137 7.88 -3.45 -2.13
N LEU A 138 7.88 -2.47 -1.24
CA LEU A 138 9.07 -1.70 -0.83
C LEU A 138 10.23 -2.62 -0.42
N LEU A 139 9.94 -3.59 0.45
CA LEU A 139 10.95 -4.53 0.94
C LEU A 139 11.45 -5.46 -0.16
N VAL A 140 10.56 -5.99 -1.02
CA VAL A 140 10.95 -6.85 -2.16
C VAL A 140 11.76 -6.06 -3.19
N ALA A 141 11.36 -4.85 -3.57
CA ALA A 141 12.11 -3.99 -4.50
C ALA A 141 13.52 -3.70 -3.98
N SER A 142 13.67 -3.46 -2.66
CA SER A 142 14.98 -3.28 -2.03
C SER A 142 15.86 -4.54 -2.13
N GLN A 143 15.28 -5.72 -1.96
CA GLN A 143 15.97 -6.99 -2.12
C GLN A 143 16.38 -7.22 -3.58
N LEU A 144 15.51 -6.91 -4.55
CA LEU A 144 15.82 -6.98 -5.98
C LEU A 144 16.96 -6.02 -6.37
N THR A 145 17.03 -4.85 -5.77
CA THR A 145 18.17 -3.93 -5.94
C THR A 145 19.49 -4.61 -5.60
N SER A 146 19.52 -5.40 -4.52
CA SER A 146 20.71 -6.14 -4.09
C SER A 146 21.04 -7.33 -4.98
N CYS A 147 20.06 -8.14 -5.38
CA CYS A 147 20.29 -9.45 -6.02
C CYS A 147 20.10 -9.48 -7.54
N ALA A 148 19.48 -8.48 -8.16
CA ALA A 148 19.24 -8.48 -9.60
C ALA A 148 20.54 -8.64 -10.40
N PRO A 149 20.55 -9.48 -11.47
CA PRO A 149 21.79 -9.87 -12.14
C PRO A 149 22.37 -8.79 -13.07
N THR A 150 21.53 -7.86 -13.57
CA THR A 150 21.96 -6.83 -14.51
C THR A 150 22.01 -5.45 -13.87
N TYR A 151 22.91 -4.59 -14.34
CA TYR A 151 23.04 -3.22 -13.85
C TYR A 151 21.74 -2.42 -14.04
N ASN A 152 21.11 -2.51 -15.20
CA ASN A 152 19.86 -1.80 -15.47
C ASN A 152 18.71 -2.27 -14.58
N ALA A 153 18.62 -3.57 -14.28
CA ALA A 153 17.62 -4.10 -13.36
C ALA A 153 17.82 -3.58 -11.92
N LYS A 154 19.09 -3.47 -11.48
CA LYS A 154 19.41 -2.85 -10.18
C LYS A 154 18.98 -1.39 -10.11
N LEU A 155 19.25 -0.60 -11.14
CA LEU A 155 18.85 0.81 -11.20
C LEU A 155 17.34 0.96 -11.17
N TYR A 156 16.64 0.13 -11.94
CA TYR A 156 15.18 0.16 -11.96
C TYR A 156 14.59 -0.26 -10.61
N ALA A 157 15.04 -1.37 -10.04
CA ALA A 157 14.58 -1.82 -8.72
C ALA A 157 14.82 -0.77 -7.64
N ALA A 158 15.92 -0.01 -7.71
CA ALA A 158 16.17 1.09 -6.79
C ALA A 158 15.18 2.25 -6.98
N SER A 159 14.79 2.57 -8.23
CA SER A 159 13.75 3.58 -8.49
C SER A 159 12.39 3.11 -8.02
N GLN A 160 12.05 1.85 -8.22
CA GLN A 160 10.83 1.25 -7.69
C GLN A 160 10.81 1.29 -6.15
N THR A 161 11.91 0.95 -5.49
CA THR A 161 12.01 1.06 -4.02
C THR A 161 11.64 2.47 -3.54
N PHE A 162 12.02 3.51 -4.28
CA PHE A 162 11.66 4.89 -3.95
C PHE A 162 10.18 5.19 -4.24
N ASP A 163 9.61 4.64 -5.32
CA ASP A 163 8.19 4.76 -5.62
C ASP A 163 7.35 4.11 -4.51
N GLU A 164 7.68 2.87 -4.10
CA GLU A 164 6.97 2.15 -3.02
C GLU A 164 7.05 2.87 -1.67
N ALA A 165 8.20 3.49 -1.34
CA ALA A 165 8.32 4.28 -0.12
C ALA A 165 7.34 5.46 -0.12
N ARG A 166 7.14 6.11 -1.26
CA ARG A 166 6.16 7.18 -1.45
C ARG A 166 4.72 6.67 -1.36
N HIS A 167 4.43 5.48 -1.93
CA HIS A 167 3.11 4.86 -1.84
C HIS A 167 2.74 4.56 -0.38
N VAL A 168 3.65 3.96 0.38
CA VAL A 168 3.49 3.76 1.84
C VAL A 168 3.21 5.08 2.55
N GLU A 169 3.99 6.12 2.27
CA GLU A 169 3.80 7.46 2.85
C GLU A 169 2.39 8.00 2.61
N VAL A 170 1.92 8.01 1.36
CA VAL A 170 0.65 8.66 1.03
C VAL A 170 -0.56 7.86 1.47
N PHE A 171 -0.55 6.52 1.39
CA PHE A 171 -1.63 5.70 1.93
C PHE A 171 -1.72 5.80 3.45
N ASN A 172 -0.57 5.76 4.14
CA ASN A 172 -0.54 5.95 5.59
C ASN A 172 -1.08 7.33 5.99
N ARG A 173 -0.64 8.39 5.32
CA ARG A 173 -1.13 9.75 5.58
C ARG A 173 -2.62 9.89 5.32
N TYR A 174 -3.13 9.32 4.23
CA TYR A 174 -4.56 9.35 3.93
C TYR A 174 -5.39 8.64 5.01
N LEU A 175 -4.97 7.44 5.42
CA LEU A 175 -5.62 6.70 6.51
C LEU A 175 -5.61 7.48 7.82
N GLN A 176 -4.50 8.12 8.19
CA GLN A 176 -4.38 8.85 9.45
C GLN A 176 -5.11 10.19 9.42
N ASP A 177 -4.87 11.01 8.39
CA ASP A 177 -5.33 12.40 8.37
C ASP A 177 -6.78 12.54 7.88
N LYS A 178 -7.26 11.63 7.02
CA LYS A 178 -8.55 11.75 6.35
C LYS A 178 -9.59 10.77 6.86
N ILE A 179 -9.20 9.52 7.11
CA ILE A 179 -10.12 8.50 7.61
C ILE A 179 -10.07 8.40 9.14
N GLY A 180 -8.88 8.42 9.75
CA GLY A 180 -8.67 8.25 11.18
C GLY A 180 -8.86 6.80 11.67
N ILE A 181 -8.93 5.83 10.76
CA ILE A 181 -9.11 4.40 11.04
C ILE A 181 -8.09 3.63 10.22
N HIS A 182 -7.48 2.60 10.83
CA HIS A 182 -6.62 1.65 10.12
C HIS A 182 -6.80 0.25 10.68
N TYR A 183 -6.52 -0.75 9.85
CA TYR A 183 -6.65 -2.16 10.17
C TYR A 183 -5.31 -2.88 10.06
N PRO A 184 -5.09 -3.96 10.84
CA PRO A 184 -3.92 -4.79 10.70
C PRO A 184 -3.93 -5.53 9.35
N ILE A 185 -2.76 -5.97 8.93
CA ILE A 185 -2.63 -6.81 7.73
C ILE A 185 -3.47 -8.08 7.86
N ASN A 186 -4.20 -8.43 6.82
CA ASN A 186 -4.93 -9.68 6.81
C ASN A 186 -3.99 -10.89 6.65
N LYS A 187 -4.41 -12.01 7.21
CA LYS A 187 -3.62 -13.23 7.27
C LYS A 187 -3.16 -13.74 5.88
N ASN A 188 -4.00 -13.60 4.87
CA ASN A 188 -3.71 -14.14 3.54
C ASN A 188 -2.66 -13.27 2.82
N LEU A 189 -2.80 -11.95 2.90
CA LEU A 189 -1.81 -11.02 2.35
C LEU A 189 -0.47 -11.21 3.06
N LYS A 190 -0.48 -11.28 4.40
CA LYS A 190 0.76 -11.52 5.17
C LYS A 190 1.45 -12.81 4.74
N MET A 191 0.72 -13.91 4.65
CA MET A 191 1.27 -15.22 4.24
C MET A 191 1.90 -15.15 2.85
N LEU A 192 1.28 -14.42 1.91
CA LEU A 192 1.80 -14.22 0.56
C LEU A 192 3.09 -13.39 0.56
N LEU A 193 3.08 -12.26 1.28
CA LEU A 193 4.26 -11.40 1.41
C LEU A 193 5.42 -12.12 2.10
N ASP A 194 5.16 -12.84 3.19
CA ASP A 194 6.17 -13.64 3.90
C ASP A 194 6.81 -14.66 2.96
N LYS A 195 5.99 -15.34 2.13
CA LYS A 195 6.49 -16.31 1.17
C LYS A 195 7.43 -15.69 0.14
N ILE A 196 7.09 -14.51 -0.37
CA ILE A 196 7.91 -13.79 -1.35
C ILE A 196 9.18 -13.23 -0.70
N LEU A 197 9.06 -12.61 0.47
CA LEU A 197 10.19 -11.97 1.16
C LEU A 197 11.25 -12.97 1.63
N THR A 198 10.84 -14.19 1.99
CA THR A 198 11.75 -15.21 2.54
C THR A 198 12.23 -16.25 1.52
N ASP A 199 11.78 -16.21 0.26
CA ASP A 199 12.26 -17.12 -0.80
C ASP A 199 13.71 -16.76 -1.16
N GLU A 200 14.57 -17.78 -1.32
CA GLU A 200 15.97 -17.60 -1.71
C GLU A 200 16.18 -17.34 -3.21
N ARG A 201 15.16 -17.64 -4.00
CA ARG A 201 15.21 -17.53 -5.47
C ARG A 201 14.72 -16.16 -5.89
N TRP A 202 15.63 -15.36 -6.40
CA TRP A 202 15.32 -13.98 -6.81
C TRP A 202 14.30 -13.91 -7.96
N ASP A 203 14.34 -14.88 -8.88
CA ASP A 203 13.41 -14.96 -10.01
C ASP A 203 11.96 -15.26 -9.57
N LEU A 204 11.77 -16.17 -8.60
CA LEU A 204 10.44 -16.41 -8.04
C LEU A 204 9.93 -15.22 -7.21
N LYS A 205 10.83 -14.56 -6.49
CA LYS A 205 10.53 -13.31 -5.80
C LYS A 205 10.11 -12.24 -6.79
N PHE A 206 10.82 -12.12 -7.89
CA PHE A 206 10.52 -11.19 -8.98
C PHE A 206 9.15 -11.49 -9.60
N ILE A 207 8.87 -12.75 -10.00
CA ILE A 207 7.57 -13.15 -10.55
C ILE A 207 6.44 -12.92 -9.53
N GLY A 208 6.63 -13.33 -8.29
CA GLY A 208 5.63 -13.21 -7.24
C GLY A 208 5.23 -11.75 -6.96
N MET A 209 6.19 -10.84 -6.93
CA MET A 209 5.92 -9.42 -6.71
C MET A 209 5.52 -8.73 -8.00
N GLN A 210 6.40 -8.65 -8.99
CA GLN A 210 6.23 -7.78 -10.15
C GLN A 210 5.08 -8.19 -11.08
N ILE A 211 4.76 -9.47 -11.17
CA ILE A 211 3.71 -9.95 -12.06
C ILE A 211 2.40 -10.19 -11.29
N ILE A 212 2.48 -10.91 -10.16
CA ILE A 212 1.26 -11.34 -9.46
C ILE A 212 0.74 -10.22 -8.54
N ILE A 213 1.53 -9.76 -7.58
CA ILE A 213 1.05 -8.77 -6.58
C ILE A 213 0.82 -7.43 -7.24
N GLU A 214 1.78 -6.88 -7.97
CA GLU A 214 1.67 -5.60 -8.66
C GLU A 214 0.55 -5.60 -9.71
N GLY A 215 0.35 -6.73 -10.41
CA GLY A 215 -0.76 -6.86 -11.36
C GLY A 215 -2.13 -6.82 -10.68
N LEU A 216 -2.28 -7.48 -9.53
CA LEU A 216 -3.51 -7.46 -8.73
C LEU A 216 -3.73 -6.08 -8.09
N ALA A 217 -2.67 -5.46 -7.56
CA ALA A 217 -2.71 -4.12 -6.97
C ALA A 217 -3.15 -3.08 -8.01
N LEU A 218 -2.55 -3.09 -9.19
CA LEU A 218 -2.92 -2.19 -10.29
C LEU A 218 -4.40 -2.30 -10.65
N ALA A 219 -4.94 -3.52 -10.74
CA ALA A 219 -6.36 -3.73 -11.04
C ALA A 219 -7.26 -3.19 -9.89
N ALA A 220 -6.89 -3.44 -8.63
CA ALA A 220 -7.63 -2.98 -7.46
C ALA A 220 -7.62 -1.44 -7.34
N PHE A 221 -6.46 -0.82 -7.58
CA PHE A 221 -6.35 0.65 -7.58
C PHE A 221 -7.18 1.29 -8.69
N GLN A 222 -7.19 0.71 -9.89
CA GLN A 222 -8.02 1.19 -11.01
C GLN A 222 -9.51 1.08 -10.68
N MET A 223 -9.93 -0.02 -10.08
CA MET A 223 -11.31 -0.22 -9.64
C MET A 223 -11.68 0.84 -8.60
N LEU A 224 -10.91 0.97 -7.51
CA LEU A 224 -11.20 1.93 -6.45
C LEU A 224 -11.18 3.36 -6.98
N LYS A 225 -10.24 3.73 -7.86
CA LYS A 225 -10.22 5.04 -8.50
C LYS A 225 -11.51 5.34 -9.28
N GLY A 226 -12.10 4.34 -9.92
CA GLY A 226 -13.35 4.51 -10.65
C GLY A 226 -14.60 4.65 -9.78
N LEU A 227 -14.52 4.21 -8.52
CA LEU A 227 -15.64 4.14 -7.60
C LEU A 227 -15.61 5.22 -6.52
N THR A 228 -14.42 5.75 -6.19
CA THR A 228 -14.30 6.75 -5.12
C THR A 228 -14.96 8.07 -5.49
N LYS A 229 -15.61 8.69 -4.51
CA LYS A 229 -16.17 10.06 -4.59
C LYS A 229 -15.26 11.10 -3.93
N ASP A 230 -14.15 10.66 -3.34
CA ASP A 230 -13.15 11.55 -2.75
C ASP A 230 -12.12 11.97 -3.79
N PRO A 231 -12.07 13.25 -4.20
CA PRO A 231 -11.12 13.75 -5.21
C PRO A 231 -9.65 13.62 -4.78
N LEU A 232 -9.36 13.66 -3.48
CA LEU A 232 -8.00 13.45 -2.98
C LEU A 232 -7.58 12.00 -3.15
N LEU A 233 -8.45 11.04 -2.80
CA LEU A 233 -8.19 9.63 -3.00
C LEU A 233 -8.08 9.29 -4.50
N GLU A 234 -8.94 9.87 -5.34
CA GLU A 234 -8.85 9.72 -6.79
C GLU A 234 -7.50 10.21 -7.33
N GLN A 235 -7.05 11.39 -6.89
CA GLN A 235 -5.77 11.95 -7.29
C GLN A 235 -4.58 11.10 -6.79
N LEU A 236 -4.62 10.63 -5.54
CA LEU A 236 -3.63 9.73 -4.97
C LEU A 236 -3.51 8.47 -5.82
N LEU A 237 -4.63 7.78 -6.06
CA LEU A 237 -4.68 6.57 -6.88
C LEU A 237 -4.22 6.82 -8.32
N HIS A 238 -4.48 8.00 -8.89
CA HIS A 238 -4.00 8.36 -10.22
C HIS A 238 -2.47 8.31 -10.30
N TYR A 239 -1.77 8.86 -9.31
CA TYR A 239 -0.31 8.86 -9.29
C TYR A 239 0.25 7.46 -9.02
N VAL A 240 -0.30 6.74 -8.05
CA VAL A 240 0.11 5.37 -7.71
C VAL A 240 -0.07 4.45 -8.93
N ILE A 241 -1.24 4.42 -9.57
CA ILE A 241 -1.52 3.61 -10.77
C ILE A 241 -0.49 3.85 -11.88
N ARG A 242 -0.06 5.09 -12.06
CA ARG A 242 0.95 5.43 -13.07
C ARG A 242 2.31 4.83 -12.76
N ASP A 243 2.66 4.76 -11.49
CA ASP A 243 3.90 4.14 -11.02
C ASP A 243 3.79 2.61 -11.14
N GLU A 244 2.68 2.00 -10.69
CA GLU A 244 2.40 0.57 -10.78
C GLU A 244 2.44 0.03 -12.23
N ALA A 245 1.94 0.81 -13.19
CA ALA A 245 2.04 0.42 -14.60
C ALA A 245 3.48 0.25 -15.09
N ARG A 246 4.44 0.98 -14.49
CA ARG A 246 5.88 0.79 -14.77
C ARG A 246 6.42 -0.45 -14.05
N HIS A 247 5.97 -0.69 -12.81
CA HIS A 247 6.39 -1.86 -12.02
C HIS A 247 5.98 -3.16 -12.71
N VAL A 248 4.72 -3.28 -13.11
CA VAL A 248 4.23 -4.44 -13.88
C VAL A 248 4.97 -4.59 -15.23
N THR A 249 5.30 -3.47 -15.90
CA THR A 249 6.06 -3.52 -17.16
C THR A 249 7.51 -3.99 -16.95
N PHE A 250 8.07 -3.81 -15.77
CA PHE A 250 9.39 -4.34 -15.40
C PHE A 250 9.36 -5.86 -15.25
N GLY A 251 8.26 -6.44 -14.72
CA GLY A 251 8.02 -7.89 -14.66
C GLY A 251 7.82 -8.51 -16.03
#